data_5298bdcd999bbb2c6929f3aa1fa2b612
#
_entry.id   5298bdcd999bbb2c6929f3aa1fa2b612
#
_cell.length_a   1.000
_cell.length_b   1.000
_cell.length_c   1.000
_cell.angle_alpha   90.00
_cell.angle_beta   90.00
_cell.angle_gamma   90.00
#
_symmetry.space_group_name_H-M   'P 1'
#
loop_
_entity.id
_entity.type
_entity.pdbx_description
1 polymer ?
#
loop_
_entity_poly.entity_id
_entity_poly.type
_entity_poly.pdbx_seq_one_letter_code
_entity_poly.pdbx_strand_id
1 'polypeptide(L)'
;MISINRNALLFLISFSIISSEPGDLVSFNYQDNIGLATIETGLIIAGGGLGFPTPAYTISTYDIKYQSQNSNGTLDTLSGLVSIPNSATLAFPILSYQHGTGILDEEAPSNIGLSLANLEILAVGFLGTSSGFITIFPDYEGVGDPDSYHPYHVRDSYIRAVVHMIKAVKQLSEELIGEERFQYNNQLFLAGYSEGGYATLAAQSGIELNHNDEFNITASFPMAGAYDLSGTMVEYFLSEPVYENPYYVPYVLTSHIWYYQGLDTDLNMYFEPYWAENLTSLYDGTHSGSEINNSLPDNVLDILLDSVLIEFTNNEDQFLRQTLAENTLLNWAPISPTYLYHGVADDQVPYQNSVIAFDNFQTNGANNVYLELLPETTGGHTSSAIPCFLSAYSLMTDYQNIHQKGDIDEDGVITLIDQADLSAMIINDFEITTFQSWLGDCNYDEESNVFDLLMISDIVLMEEG
;
A
#
# COMPACT_ATOMS: atom_id res chain seq x y z
N MET A 1 -42.27 15.06 60.73
CA MET A 1 -41.62 15.93 59.76
C MET A 1 -40.25 15.29 59.47
N ILE A 2 -40.13 14.52 58.37
CA ILE A 2 -38.94 13.87 58.00
C ILE A 2 -38.38 14.66 56.78
N SER A 3 -37.25 15.29 57.00
CA SER A 3 -36.50 16.00 55.91
C SER A 3 -35.65 15.01 55.14
N ILE A 4 -35.98 14.77 53.85
CA ILE A 4 -35.20 13.99 52.95
C ILE A 4 -34.26 14.95 52.23
N ASN A 5 -32.99 14.83 52.57
CA ASN A 5 -31.89 15.54 51.86
C ASN A 5 -31.56 14.78 50.60
N ARG A 6 -31.94 15.30 49.44
CA ARG A 6 -31.58 14.78 48.11
C ARG A 6 -30.26 15.41 47.67
N ASN A 7 -29.15 14.74 47.91
CA ASN A 7 -27.90 15.01 47.18
C ASN A 7 -28.04 14.43 45.78
N ALA A 8 -28.36 15.28 44.83
CA ALA A 8 -28.25 14.95 43.40
C ALA A 8 -26.75 14.93 43.05
N LEU A 9 -26.22 13.74 42.81
CA LEU A 9 -24.90 13.54 42.23
C LEU A 9 -25.03 13.89 40.73
N LEU A 10 -24.56 15.08 40.35
CA LEU A 10 -24.35 15.43 38.93
C LEU A 10 -23.13 14.64 38.45
N PHE A 11 -23.35 13.59 37.67
CA PHE A 11 -22.33 13.02 36.78
C PHE A 11 -22.12 14.03 35.64
N LEU A 12 -21.06 14.80 35.72
CA LEU A 12 -20.49 15.47 34.56
C LEU A 12 -19.84 14.40 33.68
N ILE A 13 -20.57 13.91 32.68
CA ILE A 13 -20.00 13.19 31.57
C ILE A 13 -19.26 14.25 30.73
N SER A 14 -17.96 14.36 30.91
CA SER A 14 -17.10 15.08 29.98
C SER A 14 -17.08 14.26 28.70
N PHE A 15 -17.86 14.65 27.70
CA PHE A 15 -17.59 14.25 26.31
C PHE A 15 -16.27 14.93 25.91
N SER A 16 -15.17 14.22 25.99
CA SER A 16 -14.02 14.54 25.17
C SER A 16 -14.50 14.38 23.74
N ILE A 17 -14.61 15.47 22.99
CA ILE A 17 -14.66 15.38 21.53
C ILE A 17 -13.26 14.88 21.16
N ILE A 18 -13.11 13.57 20.96
CA ILE A 18 -11.91 13.02 20.33
C ILE A 18 -12.00 13.57 18.91
N SER A 19 -11.12 14.50 18.59
CA SER A 19 -10.94 14.97 17.22
C SER A 19 -10.48 13.76 16.43
N SER A 20 -11.15 13.45 15.34
CA SER A 20 -10.70 12.41 14.43
C SER A 20 -9.46 12.91 13.70
N GLU A 21 -8.38 12.13 13.71
CA GLU A 21 -7.09 12.47 13.11
C GLU A 21 -6.82 11.58 11.88
N PRO A 22 -6.00 12.04 10.91
CA PRO A 22 -5.60 11.21 9.80
C PRO A 22 -4.88 9.93 10.25
N GLY A 23 -5.38 8.79 9.78
CA GLY A 23 -4.93 7.47 10.18
C GLY A 23 -5.80 6.78 11.24
N ASP A 24 -6.82 7.47 11.79
CA ASP A 24 -7.78 6.84 12.69
C ASP A 24 -8.64 5.81 11.96
N LEU A 25 -8.79 4.63 12.56
CA LEU A 25 -9.71 3.59 12.09
C LEU A 25 -11.16 4.08 12.32
N VAL A 26 -11.95 4.14 11.26
CA VAL A 26 -13.36 4.58 11.32
C VAL A 26 -14.29 3.38 11.50
N SER A 27 -14.09 2.35 10.71
CA SER A 27 -14.87 1.11 10.77
C SER A 27 -14.15 -0.02 10.09
N PHE A 28 -14.54 -1.25 10.42
CA PHE A 28 -14.10 -2.46 9.72
C PHE A 28 -15.25 -3.46 9.63
N ASN A 29 -15.24 -4.27 8.57
CA ASN A 29 -16.18 -5.36 8.39
C ASN A 29 -15.42 -6.63 7.99
N TYR A 30 -15.72 -7.73 8.64
CA TYR A 30 -15.25 -9.04 8.25
C TYR A 30 -15.85 -9.43 6.90
N GLN A 31 -15.01 -9.90 5.97
CA GLN A 31 -15.45 -10.33 4.65
C GLN A 31 -15.47 -11.85 4.53
N ASP A 32 -14.32 -12.52 4.73
CA ASP A 32 -14.20 -13.97 4.47
C ASP A 32 -13.12 -14.65 5.32
N ASN A 33 -13.20 -15.97 5.43
CA ASN A 33 -12.14 -16.86 5.94
C ASN A 33 -11.80 -17.91 4.87
N ILE A 34 -10.57 -17.80 4.35
CA ILE A 34 -10.13 -18.55 3.18
C ILE A 34 -9.20 -19.69 3.60
N GLY A 35 -9.64 -20.92 3.32
CA GLY A 35 -8.89 -22.13 3.65
C GLY A 35 -7.73 -22.41 2.68
N LEU A 36 -6.73 -23.19 3.14
CA LEU A 36 -5.51 -23.50 2.37
C LEU A 36 -5.80 -24.07 0.97
N ALA A 37 -6.79 -24.95 0.81
CA ALA A 37 -7.13 -25.55 -0.49
C ALA A 37 -7.64 -24.50 -1.51
N THR A 38 -8.40 -23.50 -1.04
CA THR A 38 -8.87 -22.39 -1.88
C THR A 38 -7.70 -21.50 -2.29
N ILE A 39 -6.81 -21.20 -1.35
CA ILE A 39 -5.61 -20.41 -1.61
C ILE A 39 -4.72 -21.09 -2.66
N GLU A 40 -4.41 -22.37 -2.46
CA GLU A 40 -3.62 -23.16 -3.40
C GLU A 40 -4.23 -23.16 -4.81
N THR A 41 -5.55 -23.36 -4.90
CA THR A 41 -6.27 -23.35 -6.17
C THR A 41 -6.20 -21.96 -6.84
N GLY A 42 -6.40 -20.89 -6.09
CA GLY A 42 -6.32 -19.51 -6.59
C GLY A 42 -4.93 -19.16 -7.10
N LEU A 43 -3.88 -19.56 -6.37
CA LEU A 43 -2.49 -19.36 -6.79
C LEU A 43 -2.16 -20.11 -8.09
N ILE A 44 -2.66 -21.35 -8.25
CA ILE A 44 -2.48 -22.09 -9.51
C ILE A 44 -3.13 -21.34 -10.69
N ILE A 45 -4.34 -20.80 -10.48
CA ILE A 45 -5.06 -20.03 -11.52
C ILE A 45 -4.32 -18.74 -11.84
N ALA A 46 -3.95 -17.95 -10.83
CA ALA A 46 -3.27 -16.67 -11.02
C ALA A 46 -1.87 -16.84 -11.64
N GLY A 47 -1.17 -17.91 -11.29
CA GLY A 47 0.20 -18.15 -11.75
C GLY A 47 0.32 -18.68 -13.17
N GLY A 48 -0.76 -19.15 -13.81
CA GLY A 48 -0.72 -19.62 -15.19
C GLY A 48 0.34 -20.72 -15.48
N GLY A 49 0.75 -21.47 -14.45
CA GLY A 49 1.80 -22.51 -14.55
C GLY A 49 3.13 -22.12 -13.90
N LEU A 50 3.27 -20.94 -13.33
CA LEU A 50 4.36 -20.57 -12.44
C LEU A 50 4.20 -21.31 -11.11
N GLY A 51 5.32 -21.77 -10.52
CA GLY A 51 5.30 -22.44 -9.23
C GLY A 51 5.21 -21.42 -8.09
N PHE A 52 4.14 -21.48 -7.31
CA PHE A 52 4.05 -20.74 -6.03
C PHE A 52 4.45 -21.65 -4.86
N PRO A 53 4.97 -21.09 -3.75
CA PRO A 53 5.16 -21.83 -2.51
C PRO A 53 3.85 -22.38 -1.97
N THR A 54 3.94 -23.45 -1.16
CA THR A 54 2.77 -24.04 -0.50
C THR A 54 2.26 -23.07 0.58
N PRO A 55 0.95 -22.76 0.61
CA PRO A 55 0.37 -21.92 1.65
C PRO A 55 0.58 -22.48 3.06
N ALA A 56 1.03 -21.64 4.00
CA ALA A 56 1.25 -22.01 5.39
C ALA A 56 0.07 -21.64 6.30
N TYR A 57 -0.57 -20.50 6.04
CA TYR A 57 -1.65 -19.95 6.86
C TYR A 57 -2.96 -19.85 6.09
N THR A 58 -4.09 -20.11 6.77
CA THR A 58 -5.42 -19.67 6.31
C THR A 58 -5.54 -18.18 6.49
N ILE A 59 -6.47 -17.55 5.81
CA ILE A 59 -6.56 -16.09 5.69
C ILE A 59 -7.92 -15.61 6.18
N SER A 60 -7.95 -14.54 7.00
CA SER A 60 -9.14 -13.73 7.25
C SER A 60 -9.02 -12.39 6.55
N THR A 61 -10.11 -11.91 5.93
CA THR A 61 -10.14 -10.63 5.24
C THR A 61 -11.14 -9.66 5.84
N TYR A 62 -10.78 -8.38 5.83
CA TYR A 62 -11.59 -7.28 6.32
C TYR A 62 -11.53 -6.11 5.33
N ASP A 63 -12.66 -5.48 5.05
CA ASP A 63 -12.66 -4.12 4.52
C ASP A 63 -12.60 -3.14 5.69
N ILE A 64 -11.78 -2.10 5.55
CA ILE A 64 -11.65 -1.05 6.54
C ILE A 64 -11.94 0.32 5.94
N LYS A 65 -12.42 1.24 6.79
CA LYS A 65 -12.47 2.67 6.49
C LYS A 65 -11.61 3.41 7.50
N TYR A 66 -10.86 4.39 7.03
CA TYR A 66 -9.95 5.16 7.86
C TYR A 66 -9.95 6.64 7.49
N GLN A 67 -9.65 7.50 8.46
CA GLN A 67 -9.53 8.92 8.22
C GLN A 67 -8.29 9.24 7.41
N SER A 68 -8.45 10.12 6.44
CA SER A 68 -7.39 10.70 5.63
C SER A 68 -7.62 12.19 5.43
N GLN A 69 -6.94 12.78 4.47
CA GLN A 69 -7.11 14.16 4.05
C GLN A 69 -7.11 14.20 2.52
N ASN A 70 -7.93 15.05 1.96
CA ASN A 70 -7.90 15.36 0.54
C ASN A 70 -6.83 16.43 0.22
N SER A 71 -6.74 16.85 -1.03
CA SER A 71 -5.76 17.82 -1.53
C SER A 71 -5.75 19.17 -0.80
N ASN A 72 -6.88 19.60 -0.25
CA ASN A 72 -6.99 20.88 0.47
C ASN A 72 -6.78 20.74 1.99
N GLY A 73 -6.46 19.53 2.49
CA GLY A 73 -6.22 19.25 3.91
C GLY A 73 -7.49 19.07 4.74
N THR A 74 -8.68 19.00 4.13
CA THR A 74 -9.89 18.61 4.86
C THR A 74 -9.92 17.12 5.10
N LEU A 75 -10.48 16.71 6.25
CA LEU A 75 -10.65 15.29 6.56
C LEU A 75 -11.54 14.63 5.52
N ASP A 76 -11.13 13.44 5.13
CA ASP A 76 -11.78 12.55 4.19
C ASP A 76 -11.70 11.12 4.71
N THR A 77 -12.52 10.22 4.17
CA THR A 77 -12.54 8.82 4.60
C THR A 77 -12.17 7.94 3.42
N LEU A 78 -11.03 7.30 3.52
CA LEU A 78 -10.58 6.31 2.54
C LEU A 78 -10.89 4.89 3.02
N SER A 79 -10.78 3.94 2.10
CA SER A 79 -11.00 2.51 2.34
C SER A 79 -9.81 1.66 1.89
N GLY A 80 -9.85 0.39 2.25
CA GLY A 80 -8.87 -0.59 1.81
C GLY A 80 -9.20 -2.00 2.31
N LEU A 81 -8.52 -2.98 1.73
CA LEU A 81 -8.62 -4.39 2.08
C LEU A 81 -7.46 -4.78 3.00
N VAL A 82 -7.77 -5.48 4.09
CA VAL A 82 -6.80 -6.10 5.00
C VAL A 82 -6.94 -7.60 4.95
N SER A 83 -5.82 -8.29 4.75
CA SER A 83 -5.72 -9.74 4.69
C SER A 83 -4.74 -10.23 5.76
N ILE A 84 -5.20 -11.09 6.67
CA ILE A 84 -4.51 -11.45 7.92
C ILE A 84 -4.25 -12.95 7.96
N PRO A 85 -2.99 -13.40 8.23
CA PRO A 85 -2.69 -14.81 8.50
C PRO A 85 -3.36 -15.24 9.80
N ASN A 86 -4.10 -16.35 9.79
CA ASN A 86 -4.80 -16.84 10.98
C ASN A 86 -3.82 -17.53 11.95
N SER A 87 -3.32 -16.77 12.91
CA SER A 87 -2.57 -17.24 14.07
C SER A 87 -2.62 -16.22 15.20
N ALA A 88 -3.17 -16.61 16.34
CA ALA A 88 -3.20 -15.77 17.54
C ALA A 88 -1.89 -15.75 18.33
N THR A 89 -0.94 -16.65 17.99
CA THR A 89 0.32 -16.87 18.75
C THR A 89 1.56 -16.31 18.09
N LEU A 90 1.43 -15.82 16.84
CA LEU A 90 2.52 -15.31 16.04
C LEU A 90 2.33 -13.84 15.72
N ALA A 91 3.44 -13.13 15.60
CA ALA A 91 3.48 -11.76 15.11
C ALA A 91 4.08 -11.72 13.70
N PHE A 92 3.46 -11.01 12.81
CA PHE A 92 3.75 -10.98 11.38
C PHE A 92 4.16 -9.58 10.91
N PRO A 93 5.00 -9.46 9.88
CA PRO A 93 5.27 -8.19 9.22
C PRO A 93 4.03 -7.68 8.46
N ILE A 94 3.96 -6.36 8.27
CA ILE A 94 2.99 -5.74 7.34
C ILE A 94 3.63 -5.67 5.95
N LEU A 95 2.90 -6.15 4.94
CA LEU A 95 3.13 -5.90 3.52
C LEU A 95 2.04 -4.94 3.03
N SER A 96 2.39 -3.68 2.82
CA SER A 96 1.51 -2.75 2.12
C SER A 96 1.74 -2.89 0.62
N TYR A 97 0.74 -3.39 -0.08
CA TYR A 97 0.78 -3.57 -1.51
C TYR A 97 -0.07 -2.50 -2.21
N GLN A 98 0.57 -1.76 -3.09
CA GLN A 98 -0.03 -0.74 -3.91
C GLN A 98 -0.43 -1.38 -5.25
N HIS A 99 -1.75 -1.42 -5.50
CA HIS A 99 -2.30 -2.06 -6.70
C HIS A 99 -2.08 -1.22 -7.97
N GLY A 100 -2.16 -1.88 -9.13
CA GLY A 100 -2.14 -1.24 -10.44
C GLY A 100 -3.42 -0.44 -10.73
N THR A 101 -3.47 0.21 -11.90
CA THR A 101 -4.56 1.13 -12.27
C THR A 101 -5.92 0.47 -12.27
N GLY A 102 -6.80 0.95 -11.40
CA GLY A 102 -8.23 0.72 -11.39
C GLY A 102 -8.97 1.97 -11.89
N ILE A 103 -10.03 1.78 -12.69
CA ILE A 103 -10.87 2.88 -13.17
C ILE A 103 -12.32 2.69 -12.70
N LEU A 104 -12.75 1.43 -12.56
CA LEU A 104 -14.10 1.12 -12.10
C LEU A 104 -14.15 1.13 -10.57
N ASP A 105 -15.20 1.72 -9.99
CA ASP A 105 -15.41 1.69 -8.53
C ASP A 105 -15.44 0.28 -7.97
N GLU A 106 -15.95 -0.69 -8.75
CA GLU A 106 -15.98 -2.09 -8.35
C GLU A 106 -14.61 -2.78 -8.33
N GLU A 107 -13.55 -2.17 -8.92
CA GLU A 107 -12.19 -2.71 -8.94
C GLU A 107 -11.40 -2.37 -7.67
N ALA A 108 -11.91 -1.50 -6.80
CA ALA A 108 -11.28 -1.16 -5.53
C ALA A 108 -11.05 -2.42 -4.68
N PRO A 109 -9.84 -2.62 -4.12
CA PRO A 109 -9.52 -3.80 -3.29
C PRO A 109 -10.54 -4.10 -2.20
N SER A 110 -11.08 -3.08 -1.51
CA SER A 110 -12.10 -3.26 -0.46
C SER A 110 -13.44 -3.77 -1.01
N ASN A 111 -13.78 -3.43 -2.27
CA ASN A 111 -15.01 -3.86 -2.92
C ASN A 111 -14.89 -5.26 -3.51
N ILE A 112 -13.75 -5.55 -4.17
CA ILE A 112 -13.56 -6.79 -4.93
C ILE A 112 -13.07 -7.96 -4.04
N GLY A 113 -12.36 -7.67 -2.96
CA GLY A 113 -11.74 -8.66 -2.09
C GLY A 113 -10.71 -9.54 -2.82
N LEU A 114 -10.34 -10.67 -2.21
CA LEU A 114 -9.43 -11.65 -2.83
C LEU A 114 -10.21 -12.56 -3.79
N SER A 115 -10.53 -12.06 -4.98
CA SER A 115 -11.38 -12.74 -5.95
C SER A 115 -10.70 -12.93 -7.32
N LEU A 116 -11.20 -13.89 -8.10
CA LEU A 116 -10.72 -14.15 -9.47
C LEU A 116 -11.02 -13.00 -10.45
N ALA A 117 -11.79 -12.01 -10.05
CA ALA A 117 -12.07 -10.84 -10.88
C ALA A 117 -10.85 -9.91 -10.98
N ASN A 118 -9.95 -9.92 -9.97
CA ASN A 118 -8.66 -9.24 -10.03
C ASN A 118 -7.54 -10.21 -9.61
N LEU A 119 -6.81 -10.72 -10.60
CA LEU A 119 -5.75 -11.72 -10.39
C LEU A 119 -4.51 -11.15 -9.70
N GLU A 120 -4.25 -9.85 -9.81
CA GLU A 120 -3.15 -9.18 -9.11
C GLU A 120 -3.42 -9.18 -7.60
N ILE A 121 -4.55 -8.64 -7.16
CA ILE A 121 -4.94 -8.57 -5.75
C ILE A 121 -5.05 -9.98 -5.16
N LEU A 122 -5.66 -10.92 -5.90
CA LEU A 122 -5.77 -12.30 -5.45
C LEU A 122 -4.40 -12.96 -5.28
N ALA A 123 -3.49 -12.85 -6.28
CA ALA A 123 -2.18 -13.49 -6.22
C ALA A 123 -1.33 -12.94 -5.08
N VAL A 124 -1.27 -11.62 -4.95
CA VAL A 124 -0.50 -10.96 -3.89
C VAL A 124 -1.10 -11.26 -2.51
N GLY A 125 -2.41 -11.14 -2.35
CA GLY A 125 -3.09 -11.42 -1.09
C GLY A 125 -2.96 -12.89 -0.68
N PHE A 126 -3.15 -13.82 -1.61
CA PHE A 126 -2.98 -15.24 -1.31
C PHE A 126 -1.53 -15.60 -0.99
N LEU A 127 -0.58 -15.17 -1.83
CA LEU A 127 0.82 -15.51 -1.63
C LEU A 127 1.39 -14.82 -0.38
N GLY A 128 1.25 -13.49 -0.29
CA GLY A 128 1.77 -12.72 0.83
C GLY A 128 1.17 -13.17 2.16
N THR A 129 -0.16 -13.20 2.25
CA THR A 129 -0.81 -13.50 3.54
C THR A 129 -0.63 -14.96 3.95
N SER A 130 -0.77 -15.91 3.03
CA SER A 130 -0.56 -17.32 3.40
C SER A 130 0.88 -17.68 3.72
N SER A 131 1.82 -16.80 3.42
CA SER A 131 3.24 -16.94 3.77
C SER A 131 3.62 -16.16 5.04
N GLY A 132 2.65 -15.55 5.72
CA GLY A 132 2.89 -14.88 6.99
C GLY A 132 3.16 -13.37 6.87
N PHE A 133 2.53 -12.67 5.94
CA PHE A 133 2.45 -11.21 5.94
C PHE A 133 1.01 -10.76 6.25
N ILE A 134 0.85 -9.75 7.07
CA ILE A 134 -0.39 -8.98 7.12
C ILE A 134 -0.39 -8.13 5.84
N THR A 135 -1.15 -8.55 4.82
CA THR A 135 -1.14 -7.88 3.52
C THR A 135 -2.28 -6.86 3.47
N ILE A 136 -1.93 -5.61 3.18
CA ILE A 136 -2.88 -4.50 3.13
C ILE A 136 -2.87 -3.84 1.75
N PHE A 137 -4.06 -3.48 1.26
CA PHE A 137 -4.28 -2.88 -0.05
C PHE A 137 -5.10 -1.60 0.13
N PRO A 138 -4.46 -0.41 0.15
CA PRO A 138 -5.20 0.85 0.13
C PRO A 138 -5.93 1.00 -1.21
N ASP A 139 -7.19 1.45 -1.18
CA ASP A 139 -7.97 1.69 -2.40
C ASP A 139 -7.53 2.97 -3.15
N TYR A 140 -6.78 3.85 -2.50
CA TYR A 140 -6.43 5.21 -2.87
C TYR A 140 -7.60 6.21 -2.79
N GLU A 141 -7.27 7.52 -2.84
CA GLU A 141 -8.26 8.59 -2.87
C GLU A 141 -9.07 8.49 -4.18
N GLY A 142 -10.39 8.46 -4.08
CA GLY A 142 -11.32 8.43 -5.21
C GLY A 142 -11.47 7.10 -5.95
N VAL A 143 -10.75 6.04 -5.55
CA VAL A 143 -10.97 4.69 -6.09
C VAL A 143 -12.03 3.99 -5.25
N GLY A 144 -13.11 3.55 -5.90
CA GLY A 144 -14.25 2.92 -5.23
C GLY A 144 -15.19 3.90 -4.52
N ASP A 145 -15.03 5.19 -4.73
CA ASP A 145 -15.89 6.27 -4.21
C ASP A 145 -16.48 7.08 -5.36
N PRO A 146 -17.78 6.87 -5.69
CA PRO A 146 -18.44 7.55 -6.82
C PRO A 146 -18.60 9.07 -6.64
N ASP A 147 -18.39 9.58 -5.43
CA ASP A 147 -18.52 11.01 -5.11
C ASP A 147 -17.18 11.76 -5.19
N SER A 148 -16.08 11.05 -5.51
CA SER A 148 -14.73 11.59 -5.56
C SER A 148 -14.04 11.27 -6.90
N TYR A 149 -12.87 11.86 -7.14
CA TYR A 149 -12.01 11.52 -8.26
C TYR A 149 -10.67 10.99 -7.75
N HIS A 150 -10.04 10.14 -8.53
CA HIS A 150 -8.72 9.64 -8.22
C HIS A 150 -7.62 10.61 -8.68
N PRO A 151 -6.77 11.15 -7.77
CA PRO A 151 -5.61 11.97 -8.12
C PRO A 151 -4.47 11.12 -8.72
N TYR A 152 -4.72 10.60 -9.92
CA TYR A 152 -3.85 9.65 -10.61
C TYR A 152 -2.45 10.22 -10.85
N HIS A 153 -1.41 9.53 -10.38
CA HIS A 153 0.00 9.96 -10.36
C HIS A 153 0.26 11.29 -9.63
N VAL A 154 -0.53 11.59 -8.60
CA VAL A 154 -0.25 12.68 -7.68
C VAL A 154 0.39 12.12 -6.40
N ARG A 155 1.68 12.33 -6.24
CA ARG A 155 2.53 11.75 -5.18
C ARG A 155 1.92 11.83 -3.78
N ASP A 156 1.46 13.01 -3.39
CA ASP A 156 1.00 13.25 -2.01
C ASP A 156 -0.31 12.52 -1.68
N SER A 157 -1.14 12.19 -2.67
CA SER A 157 -2.35 11.38 -2.48
C SER A 157 -1.99 9.94 -2.07
N TYR A 158 -1.04 9.32 -2.75
CA TYR A 158 -0.58 7.95 -2.40
C TYR A 158 0.11 7.91 -1.05
N ILE A 159 0.93 8.92 -0.71
CA ILE A 159 1.58 9.01 0.62
C ILE A 159 0.49 8.98 1.71
N ARG A 160 -0.53 9.82 1.58
CA ARG A 160 -1.63 9.87 2.55
C ARG A 160 -2.39 8.55 2.64
N ALA A 161 -2.78 7.98 1.50
CA ALA A 161 -3.54 6.73 1.47
C ALA A 161 -2.77 5.60 2.19
N VAL A 162 -1.50 5.40 1.87
CA VAL A 162 -0.66 4.33 2.42
C VAL A 162 -0.35 4.55 3.90
N VAL A 163 0.14 5.75 4.27
CA VAL A 163 0.52 6.06 5.67
C VAL A 163 -0.68 5.96 6.61
N HIS A 164 -1.82 6.51 6.21
CA HIS A 164 -3.01 6.51 7.05
C HIS A 164 -3.60 5.10 7.17
N MET A 165 -3.55 4.28 6.11
CA MET A 165 -3.98 2.89 6.20
C MET A 165 -3.10 2.07 7.15
N ILE A 166 -1.78 2.23 7.11
CA ILE A 166 -0.88 1.53 8.04
C ILE A 166 -1.23 1.89 9.49
N LYS A 167 -1.51 3.17 9.79
CA LYS A 167 -1.95 3.60 11.13
C LYS A 167 -3.26 2.93 11.55
N ALA A 168 -4.24 2.89 10.65
CA ALA A 168 -5.54 2.28 10.91
C ALA A 168 -5.44 0.76 11.13
N VAL A 169 -4.57 0.07 10.40
CA VAL A 169 -4.35 -1.38 10.59
C VAL A 169 -3.70 -1.68 11.93
N LYS A 170 -2.81 -0.81 12.43
CA LYS A 170 -2.28 -0.92 13.80
C LYS A 170 -3.39 -0.79 14.84
N GLN A 171 -4.35 0.13 14.66
CA GLN A 171 -5.53 0.24 15.54
C GLN A 171 -6.46 -0.98 15.40
N LEU A 172 -6.64 -1.52 14.18
CA LEU A 172 -7.43 -2.73 13.96
C LEU A 172 -6.88 -3.92 14.78
N SER A 173 -5.55 -4.03 14.96
CA SER A 173 -4.96 -5.08 15.77
C SER A 173 -5.30 -4.98 17.26
N GLU A 174 -5.67 -3.80 17.74
CA GLU A 174 -6.12 -3.55 19.11
C GLU A 174 -7.63 -3.83 19.27
N GLU A 175 -8.42 -3.67 18.20
CA GLU A 175 -9.87 -3.88 18.20
C GLU A 175 -10.26 -5.36 18.06
N LEU A 176 -9.48 -6.15 17.31
CA LEU A 176 -9.75 -7.57 17.10
C LEU A 176 -9.26 -8.39 18.31
N ILE A 177 -10.16 -9.22 18.87
CA ILE A 177 -9.93 -10.01 20.08
C ILE A 177 -10.17 -11.50 19.85
N GLY A 178 -9.66 -12.34 20.75
CA GLY A 178 -9.89 -13.79 20.73
C GLY A 178 -9.20 -14.46 19.54
N GLU A 179 -9.92 -15.30 18.80
CA GLU A 179 -9.39 -16.05 17.64
C GLU A 179 -9.14 -15.15 16.40
N GLU A 180 -9.73 -13.95 16.37
CA GLU A 180 -9.55 -12.96 15.30
C GLU A 180 -8.35 -12.04 15.57
N ARG A 181 -7.77 -12.10 16.77
CA ARG A 181 -6.60 -11.28 17.16
C ARG A 181 -5.42 -11.59 16.23
N PHE A 182 -4.73 -10.54 15.81
CA PHE A 182 -3.45 -10.63 15.14
C PHE A 182 -2.43 -9.67 15.76
N GLN A 183 -1.16 -9.92 15.53
CA GLN A 183 -0.08 -9.07 15.99
C GLN A 183 0.87 -8.75 14.84
N TYR A 184 1.25 -7.48 14.69
CA TYR A 184 2.33 -7.08 13.80
C TYR A 184 3.66 -6.96 14.57
N ASN A 185 4.78 -7.23 13.88
CA ASN A 185 6.12 -7.32 14.48
C ASN A 185 7.03 -6.11 14.16
N ASN A 186 6.46 -4.96 13.81
CA ASN A 186 7.13 -3.72 13.43
C ASN A 186 7.92 -3.76 12.10
N GLN A 187 8.03 -4.89 11.40
CA GLN A 187 8.54 -4.90 10.04
C GLN A 187 7.49 -4.37 9.06
N LEU A 188 7.92 -3.47 8.18
CA LEU A 188 7.08 -2.89 7.13
C LEU A 188 7.73 -3.11 5.76
N PHE A 189 6.99 -3.75 4.88
CA PHE A 189 7.34 -3.93 3.48
C PHE A 189 6.39 -3.13 2.61
N LEU A 190 6.93 -2.50 1.56
CA LEU A 190 6.16 -1.80 0.55
C LEU A 190 6.40 -2.49 -0.79
N ALA A 191 5.34 -2.75 -1.55
CA ALA A 191 5.45 -3.31 -2.90
C ALA A 191 4.29 -2.85 -3.78
N GLY A 192 4.49 -2.80 -5.09
CA GLY A 192 3.43 -2.49 -6.03
C GLY A 192 3.92 -2.48 -7.47
N TYR A 193 3.01 -2.67 -8.40
CA TYR A 193 3.28 -2.79 -9.83
C TYR A 193 2.58 -1.68 -10.62
N SER A 194 3.21 -1.19 -11.69
CA SER A 194 2.64 -0.16 -12.58
C SER A 194 2.34 1.16 -11.82
N GLU A 195 1.09 1.64 -11.80
CA GLU A 195 0.65 2.71 -10.90
C GLU A 195 1.05 2.40 -9.46
N GLY A 196 0.85 1.15 -9.02
CA GLY A 196 1.27 0.70 -7.70
C GLY A 196 2.77 0.78 -7.47
N GLY A 197 3.60 0.60 -8.51
CA GLY A 197 5.04 0.84 -8.44
C GLY A 197 5.36 2.31 -8.17
N TYR A 198 4.68 3.22 -8.86
CA TYR A 198 4.77 4.66 -8.60
C TYR A 198 4.31 4.99 -7.17
N ALA A 199 3.14 4.49 -6.77
CA ALA A 199 2.57 4.70 -5.44
C ALA A 199 3.49 4.16 -4.32
N THR A 200 4.14 3.00 -4.54
CA THR A 200 5.13 2.40 -3.63
C THR A 200 6.31 3.34 -3.41
N LEU A 201 6.90 3.86 -4.49
CA LEU A 201 8.04 4.77 -4.39
C LEU A 201 7.64 6.12 -3.79
N ALA A 202 6.43 6.62 -4.10
CA ALA A 202 5.86 7.81 -3.49
C ALA A 202 5.68 7.62 -1.97
N ALA A 203 5.05 6.53 -1.55
CA ALA A 203 4.83 6.19 -0.14
C ALA A 203 6.16 6.04 0.62
N GLN A 204 7.14 5.34 0.04
CA GLN A 204 8.48 5.22 0.61
C GLN A 204 9.10 6.59 0.84
N SER A 205 9.07 7.47 -0.17
CA SER A 205 9.64 8.83 -0.03
C SER A 205 8.95 9.63 1.06
N GLY A 206 7.63 9.53 1.16
CA GLY A 206 6.84 10.20 2.20
C GLY A 206 7.17 9.69 3.60
N ILE A 207 7.28 8.37 3.78
CA ILE A 207 7.63 7.74 5.05
C ILE A 207 9.05 8.14 5.47
N GLU A 208 10.04 8.00 4.59
CA GLU A 208 11.44 8.28 4.93
C GLU A 208 11.72 9.77 5.19
N LEU A 209 11.00 10.68 4.54
CA LEU A 209 11.20 12.11 4.69
C LEU A 209 10.37 12.75 5.82
N ASN A 210 9.16 12.21 6.10
CA ASN A 210 8.20 12.90 6.96
C ASN A 210 7.64 12.05 8.10
N HIS A 211 7.82 10.71 8.08
CA HIS A 211 7.26 9.76 9.04
C HIS A 211 8.28 8.73 9.54
N ASN A 212 9.57 9.04 9.46
CA ASN A 212 10.66 8.15 9.87
C ASN A 212 10.77 7.94 11.39
N ASP A 213 10.07 8.73 12.17
CA ASP A 213 9.89 8.56 13.62
C ASP A 213 8.73 7.60 13.98
N GLU A 214 7.80 7.36 13.04
CA GLU A 214 6.65 6.48 13.22
C GLU A 214 6.85 5.10 12.58
N PHE A 215 7.57 5.06 11.44
CA PHE A 215 7.73 3.85 10.62
C PHE A 215 9.18 3.64 10.19
N ASN A 216 9.59 2.36 10.24
CA ASN A 216 10.85 1.90 9.66
C ASN A 216 10.54 0.91 8.54
N ILE A 217 10.90 1.25 7.31
CA ILE A 217 10.71 0.36 6.16
C ILE A 217 11.79 -0.71 6.17
N THR A 218 11.40 -1.97 6.23
CA THR A 218 12.30 -3.12 6.17
C THR A 218 12.89 -3.28 4.76
N ALA A 219 12.04 -3.22 3.73
CA ALA A 219 12.43 -3.17 2.33
C ALA A 219 11.26 -2.68 1.46
N SER A 220 11.59 -2.10 0.30
CA SER A 220 10.63 -1.57 -0.67
C SER A 220 10.87 -2.15 -2.06
N PHE A 221 9.78 -2.49 -2.76
CA PHE A 221 9.78 -3.19 -4.04
C PHE A 221 8.89 -2.45 -5.06
N PRO A 222 9.28 -1.26 -5.53
CA PRO A 222 8.58 -0.55 -6.58
C PRO A 222 8.85 -1.21 -7.94
N MET A 223 7.79 -1.65 -8.64
CA MET A 223 7.89 -2.44 -9.88
C MET A 223 7.19 -1.72 -11.03
N ALA A 224 7.90 -1.55 -12.15
CA ALA A 224 7.40 -1.03 -13.44
C ALA A 224 6.59 0.28 -13.33
N GLY A 225 6.97 1.19 -12.43
CA GLY A 225 6.27 2.46 -12.22
C GLY A 225 6.76 3.60 -13.11
N ALA A 226 5.90 4.58 -13.35
CA ALA A 226 6.18 5.80 -14.10
C ALA A 226 6.87 6.85 -13.20
N TYR A 227 8.10 6.60 -12.78
CA TYR A 227 8.82 7.41 -11.78
C TYR A 227 9.26 8.77 -12.31
N ASP A 228 9.52 8.87 -13.62
CA ASP A 228 9.93 10.07 -14.33
C ASP A 228 8.80 10.58 -15.24
N LEU A 229 7.78 11.17 -14.62
CA LEU A 229 6.62 11.69 -15.33
C LEU A 229 6.98 12.82 -16.30
N SER A 230 7.86 13.74 -15.89
CA SER A 230 8.18 14.94 -16.65
C SER A 230 9.22 14.74 -17.76
N GLY A 231 10.03 13.68 -17.67
CA GLY A 231 11.04 13.31 -18.65
C GLY A 231 10.57 12.12 -19.47
N THR A 232 10.90 10.90 -19.02
CA THR A 232 10.69 9.64 -19.75
C THR A 232 9.25 9.47 -20.25
N MET A 233 8.24 9.75 -19.40
CA MET A 233 6.84 9.55 -19.81
C MET A 233 6.38 10.60 -20.82
N VAL A 234 6.76 11.86 -20.66
CA VAL A 234 6.46 12.91 -21.64
C VAL A 234 7.12 12.62 -22.97
N GLU A 235 8.42 12.25 -22.98
CA GLU A 235 9.12 11.88 -24.21
C GLU A 235 8.45 10.69 -24.91
N TYR A 236 8.03 9.70 -24.15
CA TYR A 236 7.36 8.52 -24.68
C TYR A 236 6.03 8.89 -25.35
N PHE A 237 5.13 9.62 -24.67
CA PHE A 237 3.85 10.01 -25.24
C PHE A 237 3.95 10.99 -26.42
N LEU A 238 4.98 11.83 -26.47
CA LEU A 238 5.20 12.71 -27.62
C LEU A 238 5.78 11.98 -28.82
N SER A 239 6.56 10.91 -28.61
CA SER A 239 7.16 10.10 -29.69
C SER A 239 6.25 8.98 -30.19
N GLU A 240 5.40 8.43 -29.32
CA GLU A 240 4.50 7.30 -29.58
C GLU A 240 3.05 7.67 -29.28
N PRO A 241 2.46 8.65 -30.02
CA PRO A 241 1.11 9.15 -29.73
C PRO A 241 0.00 8.11 -30.00
N VAL A 242 0.28 7.07 -30.79
CA VAL A 242 -0.59 5.93 -31.01
C VAL A 242 -0.09 4.78 -30.16
N TYR A 243 -0.73 4.53 -29.05
CA TYR A 243 -0.29 3.56 -28.10
C TYR A 243 -1.46 2.71 -27.54
N GLU A 244 -1.20 1.50 -27.02
CA GLU A 244 -2.22 0.47 -26.79
C GLU A 244 -3.28 0.88 -25.77
N ASN A 245 -2.87 1.63 -24.73
CA ASN A 245 -3.76 2.06 -23.66
C ASN A 245 -3.81 3.60 -23.52
N PRO A 246 -4.34 4.30 -24.56
CA PRO A 246 -4.34 5.77 -24.59
C PRO A 246 -5.08 6.43 -23.42
N TYR A 247 -5.96 5.71 -22.70
CA TYR A 247 -6.75 6.25 -21.60
C TYR A 247 -5.91 6.78 -20.44
N TYR A 248 -4.67 6.33 -20.27
CA TYR A 248 -3.80 6.86 -19.21
C TYR A 248 -3.47 8.35 -19.39
N VAL A 249 -3.35 8.82 -20.64
CA VAL A 249 -2.97 10.22 -20.90
C VAL A 249 -4.02 11.20 -20.39
N PRO A 250 -5.30 11.15 -20.83
CA PRO A 250 -6.32 12.03 -20.27
C PRO A 250 -6.55 11.79 -18.78
N TYR A 251 -6.34 10.57 -18.24
CA TYR A 251 -6.49 10.31 -16.82
C TYR A 251 -5.47 11.12 -16.00
N VAL A 252 -4.18 11.06 -16.35
CA VAL A 252 -3.15 11.88 -15.70
C VAL A 252 -3.45 13.37 -15.85
N LEU A 253 -3.74 13.83 -17.07
CA LEU A 253 -3.91 15.26 -17.32
C LEU A 253 -5.12 15.84 -16.59
N THR A 254 -6.27 15.17 -16.59
CA THR A 254 -7.47 15.63 -15.87
C THR A 254 -7.25 15.57 -14.36
N SER A 255 -6.64 14.50 -13.84
CA SER A 255 -6.34 14.38 -12.41
C SER A 255 -5.42 15.50 -11.91
N HIS A 256 -4.39 15.85 -12.68
CA HIS A 256 -3.50 16.96 -12.35
C HIS A 256 -4.21 18.32 -12.42
N ILE A 257 -5.06 18.56 -13.45
CA ILE A 257 -5.86 19.79 -13.54
C ILE A 257 -6.74 19.92 -12.29
N TRP A 258 -7.50 18.90 -11.95
CA TRP A 258 -8.43 18.94 -10.81
C TRP A 258 -7.72 19.05 -9.47
N TYR A 259 -6.62 18.34 -9.28
CA TYR A 259 -5.86 18.38 -8.03
C TYR A 259 -5.29 19.77 -7.75
N TYR A 260 -4.71 20.43 -8.77
CA TYR A 260 -4.01 21.70 -8.59
C TYR A 260 -4.90 22.94 -8.79
N GLN A 261 -6.00 22.83 -9.54
CA GLN A 261 -6.87 23.95 -9.85
C GLN A 261 -8.32 23.80 -9.32
N GLY A 262 -8.71 22.59 -8.93
CA GLY A 262 -10.05 22.26 -8.44
C GLY A 262 -10.97 21.68 -9.52
N LEU A 263 -12.00 20.96 -9.06
CA LEU A 263 -12.97 20.26 -9.93
C LEU A 263 -13.81 21.22 -10.81
N ASP A 264 -13.97 22.46 -10.40
CA ASP A 264 -14.73 23.49 -11.15
C ASP A 264 -13.93 24.10 -12.31
N THR A 265 -12.71 23.63 -12.58
CA THR A 265 -11.86 24.14 -13.66
C THR A 265 -12.51 23.91 -15.02
N ASP A 266 -12.57 24.96 -15.85
CA ASP A 266 -13.08 24.86 -17.21
C ASP A 266 -12.09 24.07 -18.10
N LEU A 267 -12.43 22.82 -18.39
CA LEU A 267 -11.61 21.94 -19.21
C LEU A 267 -11.47 22.42 -20.67
N ASN A 268 -12.32 23.34 -21.16
CA ASN A 268 -12.13 23.98 -22.47
C ASN A 268 -10.86 24.84 -22.56
N MET A 269 -10.20 25.11 -21.44
CA MET A 269 -8.88 25.75 -21.45
C MET A 269 -7.74 24.81 -21.91
N TYR A 270 -7.98 23.49 -21.90
CA TYR A 270 -6.97 22.46 -22.14
C TYR A 270 -7.33 21.54 -23.31
N PHE A 271 -8.60 21.15 -23.41
CA PHE A 271 -9.07 20.11 -24.31
C PHE A 271 -9.98 20.69 -25.42
N GLU A 272 -10.00 20.01 -26.56
CA GLU A 272 -10.96 20.26 -27.60
C GLU A 272 -12.42 20.18 -27.04
N PRO A 273 -13.38 21.00 -27.53
CA PRO A 273 -14.71 21.15 -26.91
C PRO A 273 -15.43 19.82 -26.64
N TYR A 274 -15.34 18.86 -27.56
CA TYR A 274 -15.96 17.55 -27.37
C TYR A 274 -15.36 16.82 -26.15
N TRP A 275 -14.04 16.84 -26.00
CA TRP A 275 -13.36 16.18 -24.89
C TRP A 275 -13.53 16.92 -23.58
N ALA A 276 -13.52 18.25 -23.61
CA ALA A 276 -13.80 19.06 -22.42
C ALA A 276 -15.18 18.76 -21.81
N GLU A 277 -16.19 18.44 -22.65
CA GLU A 277 -17.54 18.09 -22.20
C GLU A 277 -17.66 16.65 -21.70
N ASN A 278 -16.87 15.70 -22.23
CA ASN A 278 -17.10 14.26 -22.01
C ASN A 278 -16.07 13.59 -21.09
N LEU A 279 -14.84 14.13 -20.90
CA LEU A 279 -13.80 13.48 -20.12
C LEU A 279 -14.23 13.18 -18.69
N THR A 280 -14.92 14.10 -18.00
CA THR A 280 -15.37 13.87 -16.62
C THR A 280 -16.26 12.63 -16.49
N SER A 281 -17.16 12.41 -17.47
CA SER A 281 -18.04 11.24 -17.45
C SER A 281 -17.36 9.94 -17.83
N LEU A 282 -16.20 9.97 -18.50
CA LEU A 282 -15.42 8.78 -18.81
C LEU A 282 -14.61 8.27 -17.61
N TYR A 283 -14.31 9.16 -16.65
CA TYR A 283 -13.53 8.85 -15.45
C TYR A 283 -14.36 8.97 -14.15
N ASP A 284 -15.64 8.60 -14.22
CA ASP A 284 -16.61 8.66 -13.12
C ASP A 284 -16.76 7.33 -12.36
N GLY A 285 -15.85 6.37 -12.57
CA GLY A 285 -15.89 5.06 -11.92
C GLY A 285 -16.81 4.03 -12.57
N THR A 286 -17.54 4.41 -13.66
CA THR A 286 -18.53 3.52 -14.32
C THR A 286 -18.07 2.95 -15.65
N HIS A 287 -16.98 3.45 -16.23
CA HIS A 287 -16.44 3.01 -17.52
C HIS A 287 -15.13 2.26 -17.35
N SER A 288 -15.02 1.10 -17.98
CA SER A 288 -13.75 0.34 -18.01
C SER A 288 -12.69 1.03 -18.87
N GLY A 289 -11.40 0.79 -18.60
CA GLY A 289 -10.30 1.28 -19.42
C GLY A 289 -10.44 0.91 -20.91
N SER A 290 -11.02 -0.27 -21.21
CA SER A 290 -11.30 -0.70 -22.57
C SER A 290 -12.39 0.13 -23.26
N GLU A 291 -13.46 0.51 -22.54
CA GLU A 291 -14.51 1.39 -23.06
C GLU A 291 -13.97 2.79 -23.31
N ILE A 292 -13.15 3.31 -22.40
CA ILE A 292 -12.50 4.62 -22.57
C ILE A 292 -11.57 4.60 -23.77
N ASN A 293 -10.70 3.58 -23.90
CA ASN A 293 -9.80 3.42 -25.06
C ASN A 293 -10.56 3.44 -26.39
N ASN A 294 -11.70 2.72 -26.48
CA ASN A 294 -12.52 2.68 -27.67
C ASN A 294 -13.20 4.03 -28.00
N SER A 295 -13.29 4.94 -27.04
CA SER A 295 -13.88 6.27 -27.21
C SER A 295 -12.84 7.31 -27.64
N LEU A 296 -11.55 7.06 -27.37
CA LEU A 296 -10.47 8.01 -27.65
C LEU A 296 -10.02 7.97 -29.12
N PRO A 297 -9.40 9.05 -29.63
CA PRO A 297 -8.85 9.07 -30.99
C PRO A 297 -7.59 8.20 -31.09
N ASP A 298 -7.24 7.77 -32.30
CA ASP A 298 -6.03 6.98 -32.58
C ASP A 298 -4.77 7.67 -32.04
N ASN A 299 -4.66 8.98 -32.23
CA ASN A 299 -3.65 9.81 -31.60
C ASN A 299 -4.29 10.48 -30.36
N VAL A 300 -3.95 10.00 -29.16
CA VAL A 300 -4.54 10.52 -27.92
C VAL A 300 -4.23 11.99 -27.69
N LEU A 301 -3.16 12.55 -28.24
CA LEU A 301 -2.82 13.97 -28.09
C LEU A 301 -3.77 14.88 -28.86
N ASP A 302 -4.56 14.36 -29.82
CA ASP A 302 -5.59 15.13 -30.54
C ASP A 302 -6.78 15.54 -29.63
N ILE A 303 -6.83 15.08 -28.38
CA ILE A 303 -7.79 15.58 -27.38
C ILE A 303 -7.45 16.98 -26.89
N LEU A 304 -6.17 17.38 -26.96
CA LEU A 304 -5.70 18.69 -26.50
C LEU A 304 -5.97 19.78 -27.54
N LEU A 305 -6.21 21.00 -27.06
CA LEU A 305 -6.16 22.17 -27.95
C LEU A 305 -4.77 22.29 -28.61
N ASP A 306 -4.70 22.61 -29.89
CA ASP A 306 -3.44 22.81 -30.61
C ASP A 306 -2.49 23.77 -29.88
N SER A 307 -3.00 24.83 -29.29
CA SER A 307 -2.20 25.79 -28.50
C SER A 307 -1.63 25.17 -27.23
N VAL A 308 -2.39 24.31 -26.57
CA VAL A 308 -1.95 23.61 -25.36
C VAL A 308 -0.88 22.57 -25.72
N LEU A 309 -1.10 21.79 -26.80
CA LEU A 309 -0.14 20.79 -27.26
C LEU A 309 1.20 21.42 -27.67
N ILE A 310 1.16 22.57 -28.38
CA ILE A 310 2.37 23.31 -28.77
C ILE A 310 3.14 23.78 -27.52
N GLU A 311 2.46 24.38 -26.55
CA GLU A 311 3.10 24.83 -25.30
C GLU A 311 3.58 23.65 -24.46
N PHE A 312 2.79 22.57 -24.33
CA PHE A 312 3.19 21.36 -23.63
C PHE A 312 4.46 20.73 -24.22
N THR A 313 4.60 20.74 -25.54
CA THR A 313 5.76 20.18 -26.23
C THR A 313 7.02 21.04 -26.10
N ASN A 314 6.89 22.38 -26.11
CA ASN A 314 8.02 23.29 -26.28
C ASN A 314 8.36 24.13 -25.05
N ASN A 315 7.52 24.11 -24.01
CA ASN A 315 7.67 24.99 -22.84
C ASN A 315 7.56 24.18 -21.54
N GLU A 316 8.68 23.95 -20.88
CA GLU A 316 8.74 23.24 -19.60
C GLU A 316 8.05 23.99 -18.46
N ASP A 317 7.86 25.32 -18.59
CA ASP A 317 7.13 26.14 -17.63
C ASP A 317 5.59 26.11 -17.85
N GLN A 318 5.10 25.35 -18.84
CA GLN A 318 3.67 25.13 -19.04
C GLN A 318 3.06 24.39 -17.85
N PHE A 319 1.84 24.77 -17.43
CA PHE A 319 1.21 24.27 -16.20
C PHE A 319 1.22 22.75 -16.05
N LEU A 320 0.78 22.00 -17.06
CA LEU A 320 0.77 20.53 -17.00
C LEU A 320 2.19 19.95 -16.91
N ARG A 321 3.17 20.55 -17.61
CA ARG A 321 4.57 20.15 -17.49
C ARG A 321 5.10 20.37 -16.08
N GLN A 322 4.75 21.48 -15.43
CA GLN A 322 5.14 21.77 -14.06
C GLN A 322 4.52 20.79 -13.06
N THR A 323 3.22 20.47 -13.22
CA THR A 323 2.58 19.49 -12.33
C THR A 323 3.18 18.08 -12.48
N LEU A 324 3.54 17.66 -13.69
CA LEU A 324 4.26 16.39 -13.91
C LEU A 324 5.66 16.41 -13.27
N ALA A 325 6.37 17.53 -13.36
CA ALA A 325 7.69 17.69 -12.73
C ALA A 325 7.63 17.63 -11.20
N GLU A 326 6.60 18.24 -10.59
CA GLU A 326 6.36 18.17 -9.15
C GLU A 326 6.08 16.76 -8.64
N ASN A 327 5.46 15.92 -9.49
CA ASN A 327 5.12 14.54 -9.18
C ASN A 327 6.16 13.51 -9.70
N THR A 328 7.27 13.96 -10.28
CA THR A 328 8.41 13.11 -10.63
C THR A 328 9.18 12.70 -9.37
N LEU A 329 9.50 11.40 -9.23
CA LEU A 329 10.01 10.80 -7.97
C LEU A 329 11.53 10.61 -7.94
N LEU A 330 12.32 11.45 -8.61
CA LEU A 330 13.76 11.25 -8.80
C LEU A 330 14.66 12.02 -7.82
N ASN A 331 14.17 13.08 -7.20
CA ASN A 331 15.00 14.08 -6.51
C ASN A 331 15.18 13.80 -5.00
N TRP A 332 15.50 12.56 -4.64
CA TRP A 332 15.79 12.15 -3.26
C TRP A 332 16.70 10.93 -3.25
N ALA A 333 17.11 10.44 -2.07
CA ALA A 333 17.93 9.26 -1.92
C ALA A 333 17.22 8.27 -0.98
N PRO A 334 16.72 7.14 -1.49
CA PRO A 334 16.18 6.08 -0.63
C PRO A 334 17.15 5.62 0.43
N ILE A 335 16.69 5.48 1.67
CA ILE A 335 17.47 5.04 2.83
C ILE A 335 17.33 3.53 3.03
N SER A 336 16.10 3.03 2.96
CA SER A 336 15.76 1.62 3.12
C SER A 336 16.18 0.80 1.89
N PRO A 337 16.46 -0.51 2.04
CA PRO A 337 16.68 -1.38 0.90
C PRO A 337 15.55 -1.26 -0.12
N THR A 338 15.88 -0.86 -1.35
CA THR A 338 14.92 -0.58 -2.43
C THR A 338 15.28 -1.38 -3.66
N TYR A 339 14.35 -2.18 -4.15
CA TYR A 339 14.52 -3.08 -5.28
C TYR A 339 13.57 -2.70 -6.40
N LEU A 340 14.11 -2.07 -7.45
CA LEU A 340 13.37 -1.71 -8.66
C LEU A 340 13.33 -2.91 -9.60
N TYR A 341 12.13 -3.30 -10.05
CA TYR A 341 11.94 -4.35 -11.06
C TYR A 341 11.25 -3.79 -12.30
N HIS A 342 11.67 -4.23 -13.51
CA HIS A 342 11.01 -3.80 -14.73
C HIS A 342 11.26 -4.81 -15.86
N GLY A 343 10.24 -5.12 -16.66
CA GLY A 343 10.38 -5.90 -17.87
C GLY A 343 10.94 -5.04 -19.01
N VAL A 344 12.01 -5.50 -19.71
CA VAL A 344 12.60 -4.70 -20.80
C VAL A 344 11.72 -4.60 -22.05
N ALA A 345 10.70 -5.47 -22.18
CA ALA A 345 9.72 -5.44 -23.25
C ALA A 345 8.41 -4.74 -22.86
N ASP A 346 8.43 -3.96 -21.76
CA ASP A 346 7.27 -3.21 -21.30
C ASP A 346 6.79 -2.22 -22.37
N ASP A 347 5.53 -2.38 -22.79
CA ASP A 347 4.86 -1.67 -23.88
C ASP A 347 3.92 -0.56 -23.39
N GLN A 348 3.84 -0.32 -22.07
CA GLN A 348 3.01 0.72 -21.46
C GLN A 348 3.83 1.73 -20.66
N VAL A 349 4.74 1.24 -19.83
CA VAL A 349 5.65 2.07 -19.03
C VAL A 349 7.08 1.75 -19.48
N PRO A 350 7.76 2.62 -20.22
CA PRO A 350 9.13 2.35 -20.66
C PRO A 350 10.05 2.02 -19.48
N TYR A 351 10.79 0.90 -19.54
CA TYR A 351 11.69 0.46 -18.49
C TYR A 351 12.78 1.48 -18.13
N GLN A 352 13.01 2.46 -19.02
CA GLN A 352 13.87 3.61 -18.77
C GLN A 352 13.47 4.39 -17.52
N ASN A 353 12.18 4.38 -17.13
CA ASN A 353 11.75 4.96 -15.86
C ASN A 353 12.52 4.37 -14.67
N SER A 354 12.68 3.05 -14.62
CA SER A 354 13.42 2.39 -13.54
C SER A 354 14.94 2.62 -13.66
N VAL A 355 15.48 2.65 -14.88
CA VAL A 355 16.91 2.95 -15.09
C VAL A 355 17.25 4.36 -14.64
N ILE A 356 16.48 5.36 -15.07
CA ILE A 356 16.69 6.76 -14.69
C ILE A 356 16.48 6.97 -13.19
N ALA A 357 15.49 6.33 -12.58
CA ALA A 357 15.29 6.38 -11.14
C ALA A 357 16.50 5.82 -10.39
N PHE A 358 16.98 4.64 -10.78
CA PHE A 358 18.18 4.03 -10.20
C PHE A 358 19.41 4.95 -10.30
N ASP A 359 19.70 5.49 -11.50
CA ASP A 359 20.85 6.36 -11.73
C ASP A 359 20.77 7.66 -10.91
N ASN A 360 19.58 8.26 -10.80
CA ASN A 360 19.37 9.46 -9.97
C ASN A 360 19.56 9.15 -8.48
N PHE A 361 19.02 8.06 -7.97
CA PHE A 361 19.17 7.67 -6.57
C PHE A 361 20.62 7.41 -6.21
N GLN A 362 21.38 6.73 -7.09
CA GLN A 362 22.83 6.56 -6.90
C GLN A 362 23.56 7.92 -6.90
N THR A 363 23.20 8.82 -7.81
CA THR A 363 23.78 10.18 -7.89
C THR A 363 23.46 11.01 -6.64
N ASN A 364 22.27 10.84 -6.08
CA ASN A 364 21.84 11.51 -4.84
C ASN A 364 22.43 10.87 -3.57
N GLY A 365 23.20 9.77 -3.70
CA GLY A 365 23.93 9.15 -2.61
C GLY A 365 23.25 7.94 -1.96
N ALA A 366 22.21 7.37 -2.56
CA ALA A 366 21.61 6.15 -2.10
C ALA A 366 22.59 4.96 -2.29
N ASN A 367 22.73 4.13 -1.24
CA ASN A 367 23.65 2.98 -1.25
C ASN A 367 22.92 1.62 -1.28
N ASN A 368 21.60 1.63 -1.00
CA ASN A 368 20.78 0.44 -0.83
C ASN A 368 19.69 0.32 -1.91
N VAL A 369 19.98 0.81 -3.12
CA VAL A 369 19.06 0.72 -4.25
C VAL A 369 19.62 -0.24 -5.27
N TYR A 370 18.77 -1.13 -5.75
CA TYR A 370 19.09 -2.19 -6.70
C TYR A 370 18.10 -2.14 -7.86
N LEU A 371 18.55 -2.52 -9.07
CA LEU A 371 17.71 -2.59 -10.27
C LEU A 371 17.83 -3.98 -10.88
N GLU A 372 16.70 -4.63 -11.10
CA GLU A 372 16.59 -5.88 -11.84
C GLU A 372 15.70 -5.68 -13.05
N LEU A 373 16.26 -5.91 -14.23
CA LEU A 373 15.54 -5.87 -15.51
C LEU A 373 15.22 -7.28 -15.97
N LEU A 374 13.92 -7.59 -16.06
CA LEU A 374 13.47 -8.89 -16.56
C LEU A 374 13.62 -8.95 -18.09
N PRO A 375 14.03 -10.12 -18.65
CA PRO A 375 14.31 -10.25 -20.08
C PRO A 375 13.06 -10.11 -20.96
N GLU A 376 13.23 -9.80 -22.24
CA GLU A 376 12.15 -9.68 -23.24
C GLU A 376 11.21 -10.91 -23.28
N THR A 377 11.73 -12.10 -22.93
CA THR A 377 10.94 -13.34 -22.88
C THR A 377 9.86 -13.34 -21.81
N THR A 378 9.90 -12.39 -20.85
CA THR A 378 8.86 -12.20 -19.85
C THR A 378 7.57 -11.62 -20.46
N GLY A 379 7.70 -10.90 -21.59
CA GLY A 379 6.60 -10.26 -22.30
C GLY A 379 6.41 -8.79 -21.94
N GLY A 380 5.30 -8.20 -22.40
CA GLY A 380 4.96 -6.80 -22.15
C GLY A 380 4.55 -6.50 -20.72
N HIS A 381 4.02 -5.31 -20.49
CA HIS A 381 3.67 -4.77 -19.16
C HIS A 381 2.85 -5.74 -18.32
N THR A 382 1.67 -6.13 -18.81
CA THR A 382 0.76 -7.02 -18.05
C THR A 382 1.39 -8.40 -17.79
N SER A 383 2.15 -8.94 -18.74
CA SER A 383 2.79 -10.26 -18.58
C SER A 383 3.92 -10.27 -17.57
N SER A 384 4.56 -9.12 -17.35
CA SER A 384 5.71 -8.98 -16.43
C SER A 384 5.30 -8.81 -14.97
N ALA A 385 4.02 -8.51 -14.67
CA ALA A 385 3.55 -8.21 -13.32
C ALA A 385 3.83 -9.36 -12.31
N ILE A 386 3.33 -10.57 -12.61
CA ILE A 386 3.54 -11.72 -11.71
C ILE A 386 5.03 -12.12 -11.62
N PRO A 387 5.81 -12.21 -12.72
CA PRO A 387 7.26 -12.44 -12.64
C PRO A 387 8.01 -11.41 -11.77
N CYS A 388 7.73 -10.11 -11.93
CA CYS A 388 8.31 -9.08 -11.06
C CYS A 388 7.97 -9.31 -9.59
N PHE A 389 6.69 -9.57 -9.29
CA PHE A 389 6.25 -9.83 -7.93
C PHE A 389 6.90 -11.09 -7.33
N LEU A 390 7.05 -12.18 -8.09
CA LEU A 390 7.71 -13.39 -7.61
C LEU A 390 9.19 -13.17 -7.31
N SER A 391 9.91 -12.37 -8.13
CA SER A 391 11.29 -11.96 -7.85
C SER A 391 11.37 -11.15 -6.55
N ALA A 392 10.47 -10.16 -6.39
CA ALA A 392 10.37 -9.36 -5.17
C ALA A 392 10.01 -10.21 -3.95
N TYR A 393 9.04 -11.11 -4.07
CA TYR A 393 8.58 -12.00 -3.01
C TYR A 393 9.71 -12.89 -2.46
N SER A 394 10.59 -13.42 -3.33
CA SER A 394 11.72 -14.21 -2.89
C SER A 394 12.63 -13.42 -1.93
N LEU A 395 12.90 -12.15 -2.24
CA LEU A 395 13.69 -11.30 -1.34
C LEU A 395 12.89 -10.86 -0.10
N MET A 396 11.58 -10.62 -0.23
CA MET A 396 10.74 -10.31 0.94
C MET A 396 10.84 -11.41 2.00
N THR A 397 10.81 -12.67 1.57
CA THR A 397 10.91 -13.81 2.51
C THR A 397 12.30 -13.94 3.16
N ASP A 398 13.37 -13.47 2.50
CA ASP A 398 14.71 -13.43 3.10
C ASP A 398 14.83 -12.35 4.19
N TYR A 399 14.04 -11.29 4.13
CA TYR A 399 13.98 -10.24 5.15
C TYR A 399 12.91 -10.48 6.22
N GLN A 400 11.97 -11.39 5.95
CA GLN A 400 10.83 -11.65 6.82
C GLN A 400 11.25 -12.28 8.14
N ASN A 401 10.78 -11.71 9.26
CA ASN A 401 10.79 -12.37 10.56
C ASN A 401 9.34 -12.65 10.97
N ILE A 402 9.13 -13.81 11.59
CA ILE A 402 7.87 -14.17 12.24
C ILE A 402 8.21 -14.50 13.68
N HIS A 403 7.67 -13.72 14.61
CA HIS A 403 7.99 -13.87 16.03
C HIS A 403 6.88 -14.62 16.77
N GLN A 404 7.25 -15.33 17.80
CA GLN A 404 6.32 -16.00 18.71
C GLN A 404 6.48 -15.49 20.14
N LYS A 405 5.41 -15.60 20.93
CA LYS A 405 5.49 -15.25 22.35
C LYS A 405 6.53 -16.10 23.07
N GLY A 406 7.35 -15.45 23.85
CA GLY A 406 8.47 -16.07 24.54
C GLY A 406 9.84 -15.88 23.89
N ASP A 407 9.88 -15.45 22.61
CA ASP A 407 11.10 -15.10 21.88
C ASP A 407 11.41 -13.62 22.13
N ILE A 408 12.06 -13.33 23.26
CA ILE A 408 12.23 -11.96 23.78
C ILE A 408 13.37 -11.23 23.09
N ASP A 409 14.44 -11.96 22.71
CA ASP A 409 15.59 -11.38 22.00
C ASP A 409 15.40 -11.37 20.46
N GLU A 410 14.24 -11.85 19.99
CA GLU A 410 13.80 -11.84 18.59
C GLU A 410 14.73 -12.64 17.65
N ASP A 411 15.42 -13.68 18.17
CA ASP A 411 16.32 -14.50 17.36
C ASP A 411 15.61 -15.69 16.66
N GLY A 412 14.31 -15.88 16.93
CA GLY A 412 13.44 -16.90 16.34
C GLY A 412 13.44 -18.22 17.09
N VAL A 413 14.13 -18.33 18.23
CA VAL A 413 14.22 -19.56 19.03
C VAL A 413 14.04 -19.24 20.51
N ILE A 414 13.07 -19.88 21.17
CA ILE A 414 12.87 -19.69 22.61
C ILE A 414 13.92 -20.45 23.41
N THR A 415 14.76 -19.71 24.15
CA THR A 415 15.91 -20.26 24.92
C THR A 415 15.95 -19.74 26.36
N LEU A 416 16.99 -20.13 27.13
CA LEU A 416 17.26 -19.56 28.45
C LEU A 416 17.69 -18.07 28.36
N ILE A 417 18.09 -17.57 27.19
CA ILE A 417 18.42 -16.15 27.00
C ILE A 417 17.15 -15.35 27.12
N ASP A 418 16.08 -15.77 26.46
CA ASP A 418 14.77 -15.14 26.54
C ASP A 418 14.22 -15.07 27.95
N GLN A 419 14.41 -16.15 28.70
CA GLN A 419 14.05 -16.19 30.13
C GLN A 419 14.82 -15.13 30.93
N ALA A 420 16.13 -14.98 30.65
CA ALA A 420 16.96 -13.98 31.32
C ALA A 420 16.55 -12.56 30.93
N ASP A 421 16.22 -12.33 29.64
CA ASP A 421 15.80 -11.03 29.13
C ASP A 421 14.41 -10.63 29.65
N LEU A 422 13.44 -11.56 29.66
CA LEU A 422 12.14 -11.32 30.30
C LEU A 422 12.29 -11.04 31.81
N SER A 423 13.18 -11.76 32.48
CA SER A 423 13.49 -11.50 33.88
C SER A 423 14.06 -10.11 34.10
N ALA A 424 14.94 -9.64 33.20
CA ALA A 424 15.50 -8.30 33.26
C ALA A 424 14.42 -7.22 32.98
N MET A 425 13.50 -7.46 32.05
CA MET A 425 12.35 -6.57 31.78
C MET A 425 11.45 -6.42 33.02
N ILE A 426 11.10 -7.53 33.67
CA ILE A 426 10.22 -7.51 34.86
C ILE A 426 10.89 -6.80 36.06
N ILE A 427 12.22 -6.97 36.26
CA ILE A 427 12.90 -6.45 37.45
C ILE A 427 13.30 -4.98 37.32
N ASN A 428 13.67 -4.51 36.14
CA ASN A 428 14.37 -3.24 35.98
C ASN A 428 13.44 -2.05 35.67
N ASP A 429 12.13 -2.25 35.59
CA ASP A 429 11.14 -1.17 35.34
C ASP A 429 11.50 -0.27 34.12
N PHE A 430 12.07 -0.89 33.06
CA PHE A 430 12.35 -0.18 31.81
C PHE A 430 11.04 0.15 31.08
N GLU A 431 11.03 1.23 30.33
CA GLU A 431 9.99 1.45 29.33
C GLU A 431 10.09 0.35 28.26
N ILE A 432 9.18 -0.60 28.29
CA ILE A 432 9.05 -1.67 27.30
C ILE A 432 8.05 -1.24 26.23
N THR A 433 8.32 -1.61 24.99
CA THR A 433 7.39 -1.35 23.88
C THR A 433 6.15 -2.25 23.99
N THR A 434 5.06 -1.88 23.35
CA THR A 434 3.86 -2.72 23.27
C THR A 434 4.17 -4.10 22.69
N PHE A 435 5.09 -4.17 21.71
CA PHE A 435 5.50 -5.42 21.10
C PHE A 435 6.32 -6.29 22.06
N GLN A 436 7.26 -5.71 22.81
CA GLN A 436 8.01 -6.43 23.86
C GLN A 436 7.09 -6.95 24.98
N SER A 437 6.10 -6.14 25.36
CA SER A 437 5.07 -6.59 26.32
C SER A 437 4.29 -7.78 25.77
N TRP A 438 3.96 -7.77 24.49
CA TRP A 438 3.27 -8.89 23.83
C TRP A 438 4.16 -10.15 23.77
N LEU A 439 5.45 -10.02 23.44
CA LEU A 439 6.40 -11.14 23.46
C LEU A 439 6.52 -11.78 24.84
N GLY A 440 6.52 -10.94 25.89
CA GLY A 440 6.69 -11.37 27.27
C GLY A 440 5.45 -11.98 27.92
N ASP A 441 4.26 -11.85 27.35
CA ASP A 441 3.00 -12.39 27.86
C ASP A 441 2.75 -13.80 27.29
N CYS A 442 3.46 -14.80 27.79
CA CYS A 442 3.38 -16.17 27.28
C CYS A 442 2.08 -16.88 27.70
N ASN A 443 1.46 -16.46 28.79
CA ASN A 443 0.25 -17.07 29.34
C ASN A 443 -1.06 -16.42 28.87
N TYR A 444 -0.95 -15.34 28.08
CA TYR A 444 -2.08 -14.57 27.49
C TYR A 444 -2.97 -13.88 28.53
N ASP A 445 -2.41 -13.45 29.68
CA ASP A 445 -3.14 -12.72 30.71
C ASP A 445 -2.97 -11.18 30.64
N GLU A 446 -2.27 -10.69 29.59
CA GLU A 446 -1.97 -9.27 29.31
C GLU A 446 -0.95 -8.65 30.27
N GLU A 447 -0.25 -9.46 31.08
CA GLU A 447 0.79 -9.03 32.02
C GLU A 447 2.07 -9.85 31.82
N SER A 448 3.21 -9.20 31.59
CA SER A 448 4.51 -9.89 31.62
C SER A 448 5.01 -10.03 33.04
N ASN A 449 5.00 -11.23 33.60
CA ASN A 449 5.33 -11.47 35.01
C ASN A 449 6.02 -12.83 35.24
N VAL A 450 6.16 -13.26 36.52
CA VAL A 450 6.87 -14.49 36.88
C VAL A 450 6.21 -15.76 36.33
N PHE A 451 4.93 -15.74 36.02
CA PHE A 451 4.24 -16.90 35.45
C PHE A 451 4.68 -17.14 34.00
N ASP A 452 4.99 -16.08 33.26
CA ASP A 452 5.53 -16.18 31.90
C ASP A 452 6.95 -16.73 31.90
N LEU A 453 7.78 -16.34 32.87
CA LEU A 453 9.10 -16.93 33.05
C LEU A 453 9.03 -18.45 33.25
N LEU A 454 8.02 -18.94 33.99
CA LEU A 454 7.82 -20.38 34.19
C LEU A 454 7.40 -21.07 32.89
N MET A 455 6.57 -20.40 32.05
CA MET A 455 6.19 -20.94 30.74
C MET A 455 7.35 -21.04 29.79
N ILE A 456 8.22 -20.01 29.69
CA ILE A 456 9.47 -20.11 28.92
C ILE A 456 10.34 -21.27 29.42
N SER A 457 10.49 -21.44 30.74
CA SER A 457 11.22 -22.57 31.29
C SER A 457 10.66 -23.92 30.85
N ASP A 458 9.31 -24.06 30.86
CA ASP A 458 8.66 -25.31 30.45
C ASP A 458 8.86 -25.56 28.93
N ILE A 459 8.79 -24.52 28.07
CA ILE A 459 9.06 -24.64 26.64
C ILE A 459 10.50 -25.15 26.41
N VAL A 460 11.48 -24.48 26.99
CA VAL A 460 12.92 -24.86 26.84
C VAL A 460 13.19 -26.28 27.31
N LEU A 461 12.58 -26.70 28.43
CA LEU A 461 12.76 -28.06 28.95
C LEU A 461 12.08 -29.13 28.09
N MET A 462 11.01 -28.79 27.35
CA MET A 462 10.34 -29.71 26.43
C MET A 462 11.13 -29.91 25.13
N GLU A 463 11.90 -28.93 24.70
CA GLU A 463 12.72 -29.02 23.49
C GLU A 463 14.06 -29.79 23.72
N GLU A 464 14.55 -29.82 24.96
CA GLU A 464 15.76 -30.56 25.30
C GLU A 464 15.51 -32.07 25.58
N GLY A 465 14.30 -32.55 25.65
CA GLY A 465 13.88 -33.94 25.95
C GLY A 465 13.44 -34.72 24.73
#